data_f8a2e7c05c0462ba159f14e2fcdd8bdb
#
_entry.id   f8a2e7c05c0462ba159f14e2fcdd8bdb
#
_cell.length_a   1.000
_cell.length_b   1.000
_cell.length_c   1.000
_cell.angle_alpha   90.00
_cell.angle_beta   90.00
_cell.angle_gamma   90.00
#
_symmetry.space_group_name_H-M   'P 1'
#
loop_
_entity.id
_entity.type
_entity.pdbx_description
1 polymer ?
#
loop_
_entity_poly.entity_id
_entity_poly.type
_entity_poly.pdbx_seq_one_letter_code
_entity_poly.pdbx_strand_id
1 'polypeptide(L)'
;VQTYFFRRKNINAAGNARSWTDHLLWHHAAHTVDLFAYQCGEDISECYGVQGPIHPQLGIAMDMGIVCKVPSGSILTLSLSFNNDGPLGSFFRYICDNGTYKAFYDDLSDGKDNKIDVSKVDVSMDGIELEDREFIAAIKEKREPNASLAELLPCMHVLGKLESIVDPQRKAHA
;
A
#
# COMPACT_ATOMS: atom_id res chain seq x y z
N VAL A 1 -11.59 1.71 -3.90
CA VAL A 1 -10.92 0.69 -3.06
C VAL A 1 -10.92 1.15 -1.61
N GLN A 2 -11.25 0.25 -0.69
CA GLN A 2 -11.13 0.46 0.75
C GLN A 2 -10.17 -0.58 1.29
N THR A 3 -9.17 -0.16 2.04
CA THR A 3 -8.17 -1.08 2.57
C THR A 3 -7.61 -0.62 3.91
N TYR A 4 -7.08 -1.55 4.66
CA TYR A 4 -6.30 -1.29 5.85
C TYR A 4 -5.04 -2.15 5.89
N PHE A 5 -4.05 -1.65 6.63
CA PHE A 5 -2.82 -2.36 6.91
C PHE A 5 -2.51 -2.22 8.40
N PHE A 6 -2.67 -3.31 9.15
CA PHE A 6 -2.50 -3.33 10.59
C PHE A 6 -1.38 -4.27 11.00
N ARG A 7 -0.55 -3.84 11.94
CA ARG A 7 0.58 -4.58 12.48
C ARG A 7 0.61 -4.46 13.99
N ARG A 8 1.46 -5.27 14.62
CA ARG A 8 1.72 -5.17 16.05
C ARG A 8 2.32 -3.81 16.38
N LYS A 9 1.85 -3.22 17.47
CA LYS A 9 2.40 -1.97 18.00
C LYS A 9 3.86 -2.15 18.45
N ASN A 10 4.64 -1.09 18.38
CA ASN A 10 5.99 -0.93 18.96
C ASN A 10 7.07 -1.93 18.49
N ILE A 11 6.73 -3.03 17.84
CA ILE A 11 7.66 -4.09 17.45
C ILE A 11 7.48 -4.40 15.96
N ASN A 12 8.57 -4.43 15.21
CA ASN A 12 8.58 -4.83 13.81
C ASN A 12 8.65 -6.37 13.65
N ALA A 13 8.64 -6.86 12.41
CA ALA A 13 8.65 -8.30 12.12
C ALA A 13 9.89 -9.03 12.64
N ALA A 14 11.03 -8.32 12.77
CA ALA A 14 12.27 -8.85 13.34
C ALA A 14 12.29 -8.87 14.88
N GLY A 15 11.23 -8.41 15.56
CA GLY A 15 11.14 -8.34 17.01
C GLY A 15 11.81 -7.10 17.62
N ASN A 16 12.28 -6.16 16.80
CA ASN A 16 12.92 -4.93 17.26
C ASN A 16 11.90 -3.81 17.44
N ALA A 17 12.20 -2.84 18.31
CA ALA A 17 11.42 -1.61 18.40
C ALA A 17 11.36 -0.91 17.04
N ARG A 18 10.17 -0.40 16.66
CA ARG A 18 10.01 0.36 15.44
C ARG A 18 10.82 1.66 15.50
N SER A 19 11.24 2.11 14.33
CA SER A 19 12.04 3.33 14.18
C SER A 19 11.61 4.09 12.92
N TRP A 20 12.32 5.14 12.59
CA TRP A 20 12.07 5.93 11.38
C TRP A 20 12.08 5.09 10.08
N THR A 21 12.76 3.94 10.06
CA THR A 21 12.78 3.00 8.93
C THR A 21 11.46 2.25 8.77
N ASP A 22 10.61 2.24 9.80
CA ASP A 22 9.28 1.62 9.78
C ASP A 22 8.17 2.66 9.53
N HIS A 23 8.47 3.78 8.88
CA HIS A 23 7.51 4.87 8.66
C HIS A 23 6.28 4.39 7.87
N LEU A 24 5.07 4.68 8.39
CA LEU A 24 3.80 4.19 7.79
C LEU A 24 3.65 4.62 6.31
N LEU A 25 4.03 5.84 5.97
CA LEU A 25 3.91 6.36 4.61
C LEU A 25 4.87 5.66 3.64
N TRP A 26 6.17 5.76 3.92
CA TRP A 26 7.21 5.33 2.99
C TRP A 26 7.44 3.82 2.94
N HIS A 27 7.19 3.13 4.06
CA HIS A 27 7.42 1.69 4.14
C HIS A 27 6.15 0.87 3.88
N HIS A 28 4.97 1.38 4.21
CA HIS A 28 3.73 0.61 4.12
C HIS A 28 2.71 1.18 3.14
N ALA A 29 2.45 2.50 3.16
CA ALA A 29 1.48 3.10 2.24
C ALA A 29 1.94 3.01 0.78
N ALA A 30 3.25 3.05 0.52
CA ALA A 30 3.82 2.97 -0.81
C ALA A 30 3.25 1.80 -1.62
N HIS A 31 3.23 0.60 -1.04
CA HIS A 31 2.70 -0.59 -1.71
C HIS A 31 1.23 -0.46 -2.13
N THR A 32 0.41 0.14 -1.27
CA THR A 32 -1.04 0.28 -1.55
C THR A 32 -1.33 1.43 -2.51
N VAL A 33 -0.60 2.53 -2.40
CA VAL A 33 -0.75 3.70 -3.27
C VAL A 33 -0.35 3.33 -4.70
N ASP A 34 0.77 2.63 -4.85
CA ASP A 34 1.25 2.12 -6.13
C ASP A 34 0.28 1.10 -6.75
N LEU A 35 -0.14 0.10 -5.96
CA LEU A 35 -1.11 -0.91 -6.40
C LEU A 35 -2.42 -0.28 -6.87
N PHE A 36 -2.90 0.77 -6.19
CA PHE A 36 -4.12 1.47 -6.59
C PHE A 36 -3.98 2.16 -7.95
N ALA A 37 -2.88 2.89 -8.18
CA ALA A 37 -2.59 3.53 -9.46
C ALA A 37 -2.46 2.48 -10.57
N TYR A 38 -1.71 1.41 -10.32
CA TYR A 38 -1.55 0.28 -11.23
C TYR A 38 -2.88 -0.36 -11.63
N GLN A 39 -3.76 -0.65 -10.66
CA GLN A 39 -5.07 -1.26 -10.90
C GLN A 39 -6.03 -0.34 -11.66
N CYS A 40 -5.92 0.97 -11.48
CA CYS A 40 -6.71 1.95 -12.22
C CYS A 40 -6.13 2.20 -13.64
N GLY A 41 -4.86 1.93 -13.88
CA GLY A 41 -4.15 2.31 -15.10
C GLY A 41 -4.02 3.82 -15.28
N GLU A 42 -4.05 4.58 -14.18
CA GLU A 42 -4.05 6.05 -14.17
C GLU A 42 -3.20 6.59 -13.02
N ASP A 43 -2.55 7.73 -13.23
CA ASP A 43 -1.85 8.44 -12.17
C ASP A 43 -2.82 9.06 -11.17
N ILE A 44 -2.40 9.13 -9.90
CA ILE A 44 -3.18 9.74 -8.82
C ILE A 44 -3.20 11.27 -9.01
N SER A 45 -4.39 11.83 -9.19
CA SER A 45 -4.61 13.27 -9.39
C SER A 45 -4.77 14.06 -8.09
N GLU A 46 -5.39 13.45 -7.08
CA GLU A 46 -5.64 14.06 -5.78
C GLU A 46 -5.24 13.12 -4.65
N CYS A 47 -4.60 13.65 -3.61
CA CYS A 47 -4.29 12.88 -2.41
C CYS A 47 -4.39 13.75 -1.17
N TYR A 48 -4.86 13.15 -0.06
CA TYR A 48 -5.02 13.77 1.25
C TYR A 48 -4.59 12.76 2.32
N GLY A 49 -3.99 13.26 3.40
CA GLY A 49 -3.54 12.41 4.48
C GLY A 49 -3.63 13.10 5.83
N VAL A 50 -3.82 12.29 6.85
CA VAL A 50 -3.73 12.69 8.26
C VAL A 50 -2.94 11.62 9.00
N GLN A 51 -2.18 12.03 10.02
CA GLN A 51 -1.49 11.09 10.90
C GLN A 51 -1.79 11.39 12.36
N GLY A 52 -1.67 10.35 13.18
CA GLY A 52 -1.70 10.48 14.62
C GLY A 52 -0.47 11.19 15.19
N PRO A 53 -0.42 11.40 16.51
CA PRO A 53 0.73 12.02 17.14
C PRO A 53 2.00 11.16 16.97
N ILE A 54 3.14 11.84 16.94
CA ILE A 54 4.44 11.16 16.93
C ILE A 54 4.64 10.46 18.27
N HIS A 55 4.94 9.17 18.22
CA HIS A 55 5.23 8.38 19.42
C HIS A 55 6.53 8.88 20.07
N PRO A 56 6.53 9.27 21.36
CA PRO A 56 7.64 9.98 21.97
C PRO A 56 8.94 9.17 22.04
N GLN A 57 8.85 7.83 22.07
CA GLN A 57 10.02 6.95 22.15
C GLN A 57 10.47 6.42 20.80
N LEU A 58 9.55 6.29 19.83
CA LEU A 58 9.83 5.69 18.52
C LEU A 58 10.12 6.74 17.44
N GLY A 59 9.69 7.99 17.64
CA GLY A 59 9.89 9.08 16.69
C GLY A 59 9.07 8.96 15.40
N ILE A 60 8.04 8.12 15.37
CA ILE A 60 7.16 7.91 14.22
C ILE A 60 5.68 8.01 14.62
N ALA A 61 4.82 8.36 13.67
CA ALA A 61 3.38 8.23 13.84
C ALA A 61 2.98 6.75 13.80
N MET A 62 2.08 6.35 14.69
CA MET A 62 1.61 4.97 14.82
C MET A 62 0.31 4.72 14.04
N ASP A 63 -0.36 5.76 13.60
CA ASP A 63 -1.63 5.72 12.88
C ASP A 63 -1.61 6.73 11.73
N MET A 64 -2.20 6.35 10.59
CA MET A 64 -2.30 7.21 9.42
C MET A 64 -3.55 6.86 8.60
N GLY A 65 -4.24 7.89 8.10
CA GLY A 65 -5.32 7.76 7.13
C GLY A 65 -4.96 8.47 5.84
N ILE A 66 -5.20 7.82 4.69
CA ILE A 66 -4.90 8.36 3.36
C ILE A 66 -6.12 8.20 2.46
N VAL A 67 -6.40 9.21 1.66
CA VAL A 67 -7.37 9.17 0.56
C VAL A 67 -6.67 9.58 -0.72
N CYS A 68 -6.80 8.79 -1.77
CA CYS A 68 -6.32 9.12 -3.11
C CYS A 68 -7.46 9.02 -4.13
N LYS A 69 -7.35 9.79 -5.23
CA LYS A 69 -8.31 9.76 -6.34
C LYS A 69 -7.55 9.83 -7.66
N VAL A 70 -8.05 9.11 -8.66
CA VAL A 70 -7.57 9.17 -10.05
C VAL A 70 -8.56 9.96 -10.93
N PRO A 71 -8.17 10.41 -12.13
CA PRO A 71 -9.01 11.23 -13.01
C PRO A 71 -10.36 10.60 -13.36
N SER A 72 -10.45 9.29 -13.54
CA SER A 72 -11.71 8.56 -13.78
C SER A 72 -12.69 8.63 -12.62
N GLY A 73 -12.26 9.10 -11.44
CA GLY A 73 -13.09 9.25 -10.25
C GLY A 73 -12.98 8.10 -9.25
N SER A 74 -12.20 7.06 -9.53
CA SER A 74 -11.95 5.99 -8.57
C SER A 74 -11.23 6.50 -7.33
N ILE A 75 -11.61 6.01 -6.16
CA ILE A 75 -11.12 6.48 -4.86
C ILE A 75 -10.49 5.33 -4.09
N LEU A 76 -9.32 5.59 -3.49
CA LEU A 76 -8.70 4.77 -2.45
C LEU A 76 -8.95 5.39 -1.08
N THR A 77 -9.39 4.60 -0.11
CA THR A 77 -9.31 4.91 1.32
C THR A 77 -8.40 3.89 2.00
N LEU A 78 -7.33 4.35 2.60
CA LEU A 78 -6.31 3.51 3.25
C LEU A 78 -6.17 3.90 4.71
N SER A 79 -6.32 2.93 5.59
CA SER A 79 -6.06 3.08 7.02
C SER A 79 -4.83 2.25 7.41
N LEU A 80 -3.88 2.89 8.08
CA LEU A 80 -2.62 2.27 8.52
C LEU A 80 -2.51 2.41 10.02
N SER A 81 -2.13 1.33 10.71
CA SER A 81 -1.94 1.36 12.16
C SER A 81 -0.86 0.38 12.62
N PHE A 82 0.00 0.86 13.52
CA PHE A 82 0.88 0.04 14.35
C PHE A 82 0.34 -0.16 15.77
N ASN A 83 -0.79 0.47 16.11
CA ASN A 83 -1.44 0.37 17.43
C ASN A 83 -2.43 -0.80 17.52
N ASN A 84 -2.51 -1.64 16.51
CA ASN A 84 -3.49 -2.70 16.45
C ASN A 84 -3.19 -3.81 17.47
N ASP A 85 -4.18 -4.16 18.26
CA ASP A 85 -4.19 -5.27 19.23
C ASP A 85 -5.29 -6.27 18.85
N GLY A 86 -5.26 -6.78 17.64
CA GLY A 86 -6.27 -7.67 17.07
C GLY A 86 -5.75 -8.32 15.79
N PRO A 87 -6.63 -8.69 14.87
CA PRO A 87 -6.24 -9.29 13.62
C PRO A 87 -5.22 -8.43 12.86
N LEU A 88 -4.13 -9.05 12.45
CA LEU A 88 -3.05 -8.38 11.69
C LEU A 88 -3.24 -8.65 10.21
N GLY A 89 -2.64 -7.80 9.38
CA GLY A 89 -2.58 -8.03 7.95
C GLY A 89 -3.13 -6.90 7.10
N SER A 90 -3.34 -7.21 5.84
CA SER A 90 -3.90 -6.32 4.83
C SER A 90 -5.23 -6.90 4.35
N PHE A 91 -6.21 -6.04 4.19
CA PHE A 91 -7.53 -6.39 3.66
C PHE A 91 -7.90 -5.38 2.60
N PHE A 92 -8.43 -5.84 1.47
CA PHE A 92 -8.88 -4.99 0.40
C PHE A 92 -10.35 -5.24 0.12
N ARG A 93 -11.13 -4.18 -0.02
CA ARG A 93 -12.50 -4.20 -0.53
C ARG A 93 -12.57 -3.35 -1.78
N TYR A 94 -12.91 -3.98 -2.88
CA TYR A 94 -13.15 -3.34 -4.16
C TYR A 94 -14.65 -3.16 -4.34
N ILE A 95 -15.12 -1.94 -4.46
CA ILE A 95 -16.52 -1.61 -4.75
C ILE A 95 -16.53 -1.08 -6.18
N CYS A 96 -17.08 -1.86 -7.10
CA CYS A 96 -17.05 -1.61 -8.52
C CYS A 96 -18.49 -1.62 -9.09
N ASP A 97 -18.67 -1.10 -10.30
CA ASP A 97 -19.97 -1.06 -10.97
C ASP A 97 -20.55 -2.47 -11.20
N ASN A 98 -19.69 -3.46 -11.38
CA ASN A 98 -20.09 -4.87 -11.62
C ASN A 98 -20.14 -5.73 -10.35
N GLY A 99 -19.88 -5.16 -9.17
CA GLY A 99 -19.94 -5.89 -7.91
C GLY A 99 -18.96 -5.42 -6.86
N THR A 100 -19.01 -6.11 -5.73
CA THR A 100 -18.06 -5.90 -4.61
C THR A 100 -17.23 -7.15 -4.43
N TYR A 101 -15.92 -6.96 -4.25
CA TYR A 101 -14.97 -8.05 -4.03
C TYR A 101 -14.15 -7.78 -2.79
N LYS A 102 -13.77 -8.83 -2.08
CA LYS A 102 -12.95 -8.76 -0.87
C LYS A 102 -11.74 -9.67 -1.03
N ALA A 103 -10.55 -9.13 -0.86
CA ALA A 103 -9.31 -9.89 -0.88
C ALA A 103 -8.63 -9.81 0.50
N PHE A 104 -8.25 -10.96 1.01
CA PHE A 104 -7.48 -11.10 2.23
C PHE A 104 -6.41 -12.18 2.02
N TYR A 105 -5.17 -11.76 1.80
CA TYR A 105 -4.10 -12.64 1.29
C TYR A 105 -4.54 -13.40 0.04
N ASP A 106 -4.52 -14.73 0.06
CA ASP A 106 -4.88 -15.62 -1.05
C ASP A 106 -6.38 -15.90 -1.15
N ASP A 107 -7.18 -15.41 -0.20
CA ASP A 107 -8.62 -15.56 -0.22
C ASP A 107 -9.31 -14.41 -0.96
N LEU A 108 -10.14 -14.76 -1.94
CA LEU A 108 -11.01 -13.83 -2.66
C LEU A 108 -12.46 -14.22 -2.46
N SER A 109 -13.32 -13.26 -2.15
CA SER A 109 -14.76 -13.44 -2.04
C SER A 109 -15.54 -12.28 -2.67
N ASP A 110 -16.80 -12.53 -3.01
CA ASP A 110 -17.73 -11.48 -3.43
C ASP A 110 -18.24 -10.64 -2.23
N GLY A 111 -19.09 -9.66 -2.50
CA GLY A 111 -19.70 -8.80 -1.49
C GLY A 111 -20.61 -9.54 -0.50
N LYS A 112 -21.02 -10.75 -0.80
CA LYS A 112 -21.90 -11.62 0.02
C LYS A 112 -21.14 -12.71 0.75
N ASP A 113 -19.81 -12.66 0.77
CA ASP A 113 -18.91 -13.65 1.37
C ASP A 113 -18.85 -15.01 0.64
N ASN A 114 -19.37 -15.10 -0.58
CA ASN A 114 -19.17 -16.30 -1.38
C ASN A 114 -17.72 -16.35 -1.87
N LYS A 115 -17.03 -17.46 -1.59
CA LYS A 115 -15.65 -17.66 -1.99
C LYS A 115 -15.54 -17.77 -3.51
N ILE A 116 -14.57 -17.05 -4.08
CA ILE A 116 -14.22 -17.11 -5.50
C ILE A 116 -13.02 -18.04 -5.66
N ASP A 117 -13.14 -19.01 -6.54
CA ASP A 117 -12.06 -19.97 -6.83
C ASP A 117 -10.95 -19.29 -7.63
N VAL A 118 -9.78 -19.14 -7.00
CA VAL A 118 -8.55 -18.60 -7.59
C VAL A 118 -7.48 -19.67 -7.80
N SER A 119 -7.82 -20.95 -7.65
CA SER A 119 -6.86 -22.07 -7.76
C SER A 119 -6.16 -22.19 -9.10
N LYS A 120 -6.74 -21.58 -10.16
CA LYS A 120 -6.16 -21.55 -11.51
C LYS A 120 -5.32 -20.32 -11.80
N VAL A 121 -5.25 -19.38 -10.87
CA VAL A 121 -4.41 -18.19 -11.02
C VAL A 121 -2.99 -18.58 -10.62
N ASP A 122 -2.03 -18.30 -11.50
CA ASP A 122 -0.61 -18.50 -11.20
C ASP A 122 -0.17 -17.40 -10.23
N VAL A 123 -0.19 -17.71 -8.94
CA VAL A 123 0.25 -16.82 -7.88
C VAL A 123 1.31 -17.53 -7.05
N SER A 124 2.39 -16.83 -6.74
CA SER A 124 3.27 -17.23 -5.64
C SER A 124 2.78 -16.61 -4.33
N MET A 125 2.96 -17.30 -3.22
CA MET A 125 2.44 -16.94 -1.90
C MET A 125 2.70 -15.51 -1.47
N ASP A 126 3.78 -14.87 -1.95
CA ASP A 126 4.17 -13.51 -1.60
C ASP A 126 4.52 -12.61 -2.79
N GLY A 127 4.39 -13.13 -4.01
CA GLY A 127 4.73 -12.41 -5.24
C GLY A 127 6.23 -12.32 -5.55
N ILE A 128 7.13 -12.67 -4.62
CA ILE A 128 8.59 -12.53 -4.78
C ILE A 128 9.10 -13.38 -5.95
N GLU A 129 8.60 -14.61 -6.08
CA GLU A 129 8.99 -15.47 -7.19
C GLU A 129 8.60 -14.89 -8.56
N LEU A 130 7.42 -14.28 -8.65
CA LEU A 130 6.96 -13.64 -9.88
C LEU A 130 7.79 -12.40 -10.21
N GLU A 131 8.13 -11.60 -9.21
CA GLU A 131 9.02 -10.44 -9.33
C GLU A 131 10.40 -10.86 -9.84
N ASP A 132 11.01 -11.88 -9.23
CA ASP A 132 12.31 -12.39 -9.65
C ASP A 132 12.28 -12.96 -11.07
N ARG A 133 11.24 -13.70 -11.44
CA ARG A 133 11.06 -14.23 -12.80
C ARG A 133 10.94 -13.12 -13.83
N GLU A 134 10.16 -12.07 -13.54
CA GLU A 134 9.99 -10.91 -14.40
C GLU A 134 11.30 -10.17 -14.58
N PHE A 135 12.05 -9.93 -13.50
CA PHE A 135 13.34 -9.27 -13.57
C PHE A 135 14.35 -10.04 -14.43
N ILE A 136 14.44 -11.35 -14.23
CA ILE A 136 15.33 -12.22 -15.04
C ILE A 136 14.90 -12.26 -16.51
N ALA A 137 13.59 -12.30 -16.78
CA ALA A 137 13.07 -12.27 -18.14
C ALA A 137 13.42 -10.94 -18.83
N ALA A 138 13.21 -9.81 -18.16
CA ALA A 138 13.54 -8.48 -18.67
C ALA A 138 15.02 -8.36 -19.06
N ILE A 139 15.95 -8.88 -18.22
CA ILE A 139 17.39 -8.91 -18.55
C ILE A 139 17.66 -9.75 -19.80
N LYS A 140 17.08 -10.94 -19.92
CA LYS A 140 17.29 -11.85 -21.07
C LYS A 140 16.74 -11.25 -22.37
N GLU A 141 15.59 -10.60 -22.29
CA GLU A 141 14.87 -9.99 -23.39
C GLU A 141 15.37 -8.57 -23.72
N LYS A 142 16.25 -8.01 -22.89
CA LYS A 142 16.79 -6.63 -23.02
C LYS A 142 15.68 -5.57 -23.06
N ARG A 143 14.68 -5.71 -22.23
CA ARG A 143 13.58 -4.76 -22.05
C ARG A 143 13.54 -4.22 -20.62
N GLU A 144 12.78 -3.15 -20.43
CA GLU A 144 12.44 -2.69 -19.08
C GLU A 144 11.59 -3.77 -18.35
N PRO A 145 11.84 -4.01 -17.07
CA PRO A 145 10.96 -4.84 -16.25
C PRO A 145 9.65 -4.11 -15.93
N ASN A 146 8.59 -4.85 -15.68
CA ASN A 146 7.41 -4.30 -15.05
C ASN A 146 7.79 -3.74 -13.66
N ALA A 147 7.14 -2.66 -13.25
CA ALA A 147 7.49 -1.92 -12.03
C ALA A 147 8.94 -1.40 -12.02
N SER A 148 9.40 -0.88 -13.16
CA SER A 148 10.70 -0.19 -13.25
C SER A 148 10.71 1.06 -12.37
N LEU A 149 11.94 1.59 -12.09
CA LEU A 149 12.06 2.86 -11.36
C LEU A 149 11.31 4.01 -12.02
N ALA A 150 11.25 4.03 -13.35
CA ALA A 150 10.50 5.05 -14.09
C ALA A 150 8.99 4.96 -13.83
N GLU A 151 8.46 3.75 -13.77
CA GLU A 151 7.03 3.50 -13.47
C GLU A 151 6.67 3.80 -12.02
N LEU A 152 7.62 3.69 -11.09
CA LEU A 152 7.41 4.01 -9.68
C LEU A 152 7.47 5.51 -9.36
N LEU A 153 8.09 6.33 -10.22
CA LEU A 153 8.26 7.77 -9.96
C LEU A 153 6.93 8.50 -9.68
N PRO A 154 5.82 8.28 -10.40
CA PRO A 154 4.55 8.92 -10.08
C PRO A 154 4.07 8.61 -8.66
N CYS A 155 4.20 7.36 -8.22
CA CYS A 155 3.89 6.98 -6.84
C CYS A 155 4.78 7.70 -5.82
N MET A 156 6.09 7.78 -6.06
CA MET A 156 7.02 8.50 -5.19
C MET A 156 6.68 9.98 -5.07
N HIS A 157 6.24 10.63 -6.15
CA HIS A 157 5.77 12.02 -6.12
C HIS A 157 4.50 12.18 -5.25
N VAL A 158 3.56 11.24 -5.35
CA VAL A 158 2.36 11.22 -4.49
C VAL A 158 2.74 11.07 -3.03
N LEU A 159 3.67 10.17 -2.70
CA LEU A 159 4.16 9.98 -1.32
C LEU A 159 4.85 11.24 -0.79
N GLY A 160 5.68 11.91 -1.60
CA GLY A 160 6.31 13.19 -1.24
C GLY A 160 5.30 14.30 -0.98
N LYS A 161 4.22 14.35 -1.79
CA LYS A 161 3.10 15.27 -1.56
C LYS A 161 2.35 14.95 -0.27
N LEU A 162 2.04 13.68 -0.02
CA LEU A 162 1.42 13.22 1.22
C LEU A 162 2.29 13.53 2.44
N GLU A 163 3.58 13.28 2.39
CA GLU A 163 4.52 13.63 3.48
C GLU A 163 4.43 15.12 3.81
N SER A 164 4.39 15.96 2.80
CA SER A 164 4.27 17.41 3.00
C SER A 164 2.95 17.86 3.62
N ILE A 165 1.91 17.05 3.53
CA ILE A 165 0.60 17.29 4.14
C ILE A 165 0.59 16.80 5.59
N VAL A 166 1.07 15.57 5.83
CA VAL A 166 0.98 14.94 7.16
C VAL A 166 2.07 15.41 8.12
N ASP A 167 3.25 15.80 7.60
CA ASP A 167 4.37 16.33 8.38
C ASP A 167 4.93 17.64 7.78
N PRO A 168 4.23 18.77 7.96
CA PRO A 168 4.66 20.05 7.40
C PRO A 168 6.01 20.55 7.95
N GLN A 169 6.43 20.08 9.13
CA GLN A 169 7.67 20.51 9.76
C GLN A 169 8.91 19.86 9.15
N ARG A 170 8.78 18.69 8.57
CA ARG A 170 9.88 17.98 7.92
C ARG A 170 10.40 18.70 6.67
N LYS A 171 9.56 19.54 6.02
CA LYS A 171 9.97 20.42 4.92
C LYS A 171 11.02 21.47 5.27
N ALA A 172 11.17 21.83 6.55
CA ALA A 172 12.09 22.87 6.99
C ALA A 172 13.55 22.37 7.09
N HIS A 173 13.80 21.08 6.86
CA HIS A 173 15.11 20.45 7.03
C HIS A 173 15.63 19.71 5.79
N ALA A 174 14.94 19.82 4.66
CA ALA A 174 15.34 19.30 3.33
C ALA A 174 15.77 20.45 2.36
#